data_aca87b1a2acfbd637cfde87ad4f4c48f
#
_entry.id   aca87b1a2acfbd637cfde87ad4f4c48f
#
_cell.length_a   1.000
_cell.length_b   1.000
_cell.length_c   1.000
_cell.angle_alpha   90.00
_cell.angle_beta   90.00
_cell.angle_gamma   90.00
#
_symmetry.space_group_name_H-M   'P 1'
#
loop_
_entity.id
_entity.type
_entity.pdbx_description
1 polymer ?
#
loop_
_entity_poly.entity_id
_entity_poly.type
_entity_poly.pdbx_seq_one_letter_code
_entity_poly.pdbx_strand_id
1 'polypeptide(L)'
;ESKLDLDTAKPLEALQAVIRFVVGYYRKNPEFITLLNTENLHKGKHISKSLRAREYSSPAIEVIRRVLDSGQAQGLFRKDIAARDVYLLIAATGYFYMSNRHTLSAFLGEDLETPEALAHWESFVIDTVMRAVAPGPSMPPKVKGA
;
A
#
# COMPACT_ATOMS: atom_id res chain seq x y z
N GLU A 1 -7.97 -16.48 -6.71
CA GLU A 1 -8.41 -15.45 -5.73
C GLU A 1 -8.14 -15.99 -4.33
N SER A 2 -6.94 -15.72 -3.78
CA SER A 2 -6.71 -15.97 -2.36
C SER A 2 -7.48 -14.89 -1.57
N LYS A 3 -8.65 -15.24 -1.06
CA LYS A 3 -9.31 -14.44 -0.03
C LYS A 3 -8.36 -14.36 1.15
N LEU A 4 -7.91 -13.16 1.46
CA LEU A 4 -7.18 -12.89 2.69
C LEU A 4 -8.16 -13.10 3.84
N ASP A 5 -8.00 -14.19 4.57
CA ASP A 5 -8.80 -14.46 5.78
C ASP A 5 -8.22 -13.58 6.91
N LEU A 6 -8.92 -12.49 7.18
CA LEU A 6 -8.49 -11.47 8.15
C LEU A 6 -9.39 -11.50 9.37
N ASP A 7 -8.78 -11.75 10.51
CA ASP A 7 -9.42 -11.52 11.80
C ASP A 7 -9.42 -10.01 12.14
N THR A 8 -10.51 -9.33 11.78
CA THR A 8 -10.65 -7.89 12.06
C THR A 8 -10.75 -7.57 13.55
N ALA A 9 -10.95 -8.57 14.43
CA ALA A 9 -10.88 -8.37 15.87
C ALA A 9 -9.44 -8.10 16.35
N LYS A 10 -8.46 -8.44 15.52
CA LYS A 10 -7.02 -8.17 15.72
C LYS A 10 -6.49 -7.21 14.68
N PRO A 11 -6.85 -5.92 14.75
CA PRO A 11 -6.61 -4.96 13.67
C PRO A 11 -5.13 -4.70 13.38
N LEU A 12 -4.24 -4.81 14.37
CA LEU A 12 -2.79 -4.65 14.15
C LEU A 12 -2.24 -5.77 13.26
N GLU A 13 -2.57 -7.02 13.57
CA GLU A 13 -2.16 -8.19 12.79
C GLU A 13 -2.81 -8.19 11.41
N ALA A 14 -4.10 -7.83 11.35
CA ALA A 14 -4.84 -7.75 10.09
C ALA A 14 -4.24 -6.70 9.14
N LEU A 15 -3.89 -5.51 9.62
CA LEU A 15 -3.27 -4.49 8.79
C LEU A 15 -1.90 -4.93 8.28
N GLN A 16 -1.07 -5.53 9.12
CA GLN A 16 0.22 -6.08 8.70
C GLN A 16 0.06 -7.15 7.61
N ALA A 17 -0.95 -8.02 7.72
CA ALA A 17 -1.25 -9.03 6.71
C ALA A 17 -1.66 -8.40 5.37
N VAL A 18 -2.48 -7.34 5.39
CA VAL A 18 -2.84 -6.57 4.19
C VAL A 18 -1.61 -5.96 3.53
N ILE A 19 -0.72 -5.35 4.32
CA ILE A 19 0.51 -4.74 3.80
C ILE A 19 1.37 -5.80 3.10
N ARG A 20 1.62 -6.95 3.76
CA ARG A 20 2.39 -8.07 3.18
C ARG A 20 1.76 -8.58 1.89
N PHE A 21 0.43 -8.68 1.88
CA PHE A 21 -0.30 -9.14 0.70
C PHE A 21 -0.11 -8.19 -0.48
N VAL A 22 -0.30 -6.88 -0.28
CA VAL A 22 -0.20 -5.89 -1.36
C VAL A 22 1.24 -5.76 -1.86
N VAL A 23 2.22 -5.62 -0.96
CA VAL A 23 3.65 -5.55 -1.33
C VAL A 23 4.10 -6.83 -2.02
N GLY A 24 3.70 -7.99 -1.49
CA GLY A 24 3.99 -9.29 -2.08
C GLY A 24 3.33 -9.51 -3.43
N TYR A 25 2.16 -8.92 -3.67
CA TYR A 25 1.46 -9.00 -4.95
C TYR A 25 2.29 -8.36 -6.07
N TYR A 26 2.81 -7.15 -5.87
CA TYR A 26 3.67 -6.50 -6.85
C TYR A 26 4.92 -7.31 -7.16
N ARG A 27 5.53 -7.92 -6.15
CA ARG A 27 6.71 -8.77 -6.32
C ARG A 27 6.43 -10.02 -7.14
N LYS A 28 5.28 -10.64 -6.92
CA LYS A 28 4.89 -11.90 -7.57
C LYS A 28 4.30 -11.73 -8.98
N ASN A 29 3.91 -10.50 -9.34
CA ASN A 29 3.21 -10.20 -10.58
C ASN A 29 3.92 -9.07 -11.34
N PRO A 30 5.14 -9.30 -11.87
CA PRO A 30 5.89 -8.27 -12.59
C PRO A 30 5.18 -7.79 -13.86
N GLU A 31 4.37 -8.63 -14.48
CA GLU A 31 3.52 -8.27 -15.63
C GLU A 31 2.48 -7.20 -15.26
N PHE A 32 1.98 -7.22 -14.03
CA PHE A 32 1.07 -6.18 -13.54
C PHE A 32 1.78 -4.84 -13.40
N ILE A 33 3.03 -4.83 -12.96
CA ILE A 33 3.88 -3.63 -12.93
C ILE A 33 4.05 -3.06 -14.34
N THR A 34 4.37 -3.92 -15.31
CA THR A 34 4.53 -3.53 -16.73
C THR A 34 3.24 -2.94 -17.28
N LEU A 35 2.10 -3.55 -16.99
CA LEU A 35 0.79 -3.04 -17.40
C LEU A 35 0.54 -1.64 -16.84
N LEU A 36 0.73 -1.45 -15.52
CA LEU A 36 0.52 -0.15 -14.89
C LEU A 36 1.47 0.92 -15.43
N ASN A 37 2.74 0.59 -15.65
CA ASN A 37 3.71 1.52 -16.24
C ASN A 37 3.29 1.94 -17.65
N THR A 38 2.86 0.99 -18.48
CA THR A 38 2.36 1.26 -19.83
C THR A 38 1.12 2.13 -19.82
N GLU A 39 0.14 1.84 -18.97
CA GLU A 39 -1.06 2.66 -18.82
C GLU A 39 -0.76 4.08 -18.34
N ASN A 40 0.16 4.23 -17.38
CA ASN A 40 0.60 5.55 -16.91
C ASN A 40 1.28 6.34 -18.04
N LEU A 41 2.10 5.70 -18.85
CA LEU A 41 2.72 6.32 -20.04
C LEU A 41 1.67 6.81 -21.04
N HIS A 42 0.56 6.08 -21.18
CA HIS A 42 -0.59 6.44 -22.02
C HIS A 42 -1.67 7.23 -21.27
N LYS A 43 -1.37 7.78 -20.10
CA LYS A 43 -2.28 8.60 -19.29
C LYS A 43 -3.57 7.87 -18.90
N GLY A 44 -3.51 6.57 -18.72
CA GLY A 44 -4.65 5.73 -18.32
C GLY A 44 -5.71 5.56 -19.41
N LYS A 45 -5.36 5.79 -20.67
CA LYS A 45 -6.29 5.83 -21.81
C LYS A 45 -7.16 4.57 -21.96
N HIS A 46 -6.60 3.41 -21.67
CA HIS A 46 -7.29 2.15 -21.84
C HIS A 46 -8.03 1.75 -20.55
N ILE A 47 -7.36 1.84 -19.40
CA ILE A 47 -7.96 1.45 -18.12
C ILE A 47 -9.14 2.35 -17.74
N SER A 48 -9.10 3.65 -18.10
CA SER A 48 -10.21 4.58 -17.82
C SER A 48 -11.50 4.22 -18.54
N LYS A 49 -11.41 3.47 -19.63
CA LYS A 49 -12.57 2.98 -20.41
C LYS A 49 -13.08 1.63 -19.92
N SER A 50 -12.35 0.97 -19.03
CA SER A 50 -12.75 -0.31 -18.48
C SER A 50 -13.83 -0.12 -17.42
N LEU A 51 -14.99 -0.75 -17.60
CA LEU A 51 -16.06 -0.79 -16.59
C LEU A 51 -15.59 -1.47 -15.30
N ARG A 52 -14.54 -2.29 -15.37
CA ARG A 52 -13.97 -3.05 -14.25
C ARG A 52 -12.79 -2.36 -13.58
N ALA A 53 -12.38 -1.16 -14.02
CA ALA A 53 -11.22 -0.47 -13.48
C ALA A 53 -11.30 -0.28 -11.96
N ARG A 54 -12.48 0.02 -11.44
CA ARG A 54 -12.72 0.21 -10.00
C ARG A 54 -12.64 -1.08 -9.20
N GLU A 55 -12.82 -2.24 -9.83
CA GLU A 55 -12.77 -3.55 -9.17
C GLU A 55 -11.34 -3.91 -8.72
N TYR A 56 -10.31 -3.26 -9.25
CA TYR A 56 -8.91 -3.54 -8.89
C TYR A 56 -8.51 -2.98 -7.53
N SER A 57 -9.05 -1.84 -7.14
CA SER A 57 -8.68 -1.19 -5.87
C SER A 57 -9.79 -1.19 -4.81
N SER A 58 -11.05 -1.19 -5.22
CA SER A 58 -12.18 -1.09 -4.30
C SER A 58 -12.22 -2.19 -3.22
N PRO A 59 -11.96 -3.47 -3.54
CA PRO A 59 -11.95 -4.53 -2.53
C PRO A 59 -10.85 -4.34 -1.48
N ALA A 60 -9.65 -3.91 -1.89
CA ALA A 60 -8.55 -3.66 -0.98
C ALA A 60 -8.84 -2.48 -0.05
N ILE A 61 -9.39 -1.40 -0.58
CA ILE A 61 -9.80 -0.22 0.21
C ILE A 61 -10.88 -0.60 1.22
N GLU A 62 -11.85 -1.43 0.83
CA GLU A 62 -12.91 -1.87 1.73
C GLU A 62 -12.38 -2.76 2.87
N VAL A 63 -11.44 -3.64 2.58
CA VAL A 63 -10.76 -4.45 3.60
C VAL A 63 -10.01 -3.55 4.58
N ILE A 64 -9.24 -2.58 4.06
CA ILE A 64 -8.52 -1.61 4.90
C ILE A 64 -9.49 -0.80 5.75
N ARG A 65 -10.63 -0.37 5.21
CA ARG A 65 -11.65 0.37 5.98
C ARG A 65 -12.13 -0.43 7.18
N ARG A 66 -12.51 -1.70 6.99
CA ARG A 66 -12.97 -2.56 8.10
C ARG A 66 -11.90 -2.75 9.17
N VAL A 67 -10.65 -2.91 8.76
CA VAL A 67 -9.52 -3.03 9.68
C VAL A 67 -9.29 -1.73 10.44
N LEU A 68 -9.35 -0.59 9.77
CA LEU A 68 -9.21 0.73 10.41
C LEU A 68 -10.36 1.00 11.38
N ASP A 69 -11.60 0.73 10.99
CA ASP A 69 -12.79 0.93 11.85
C ASP A 69 -12.65 0.14 13.16
N SER A 70 -12.22 -1.13 13.06
CA SER A 70 -11.97 -1.96 14.24
C SER A 70 -10.83 -1.41 15.11
N GLY A 71 -9.72 -1.02 14.52
CA GLY A 71 -8.58 -0.46 15.25
C GLY A 71 -8.90 0.90 15.89
N GLN A 72 -9.70 1.73 15.24
CA GLN A 72 -10.17 3.01 15.77
C GLN A 72 -11.12 2.80 16.95
N ALA A 73 -12.04 1.84 16.86
CA ALA A 73 -12.95 1.48 17.95
C ALA A 73 -12.20 0.98 19.18
N GLN A 74 -11.07 0.30 18.99
CA GLN A 74 -10.21 -0.21 20.07
C GLN A 74 -9.17 0.82 20.55
N GLY A 75 -9.11 2.02 19.97
CA GLY A 75 -8.11 3.03 20.30
C GLY A 75 -6.68 2.71 19.81
N LEU A 76 -6.53 1.72 18.92
CA LEU A 76 -5.23 1.28 18.38
C LEU A 76 -4.80 2.08 17.16
N PHE A 77 -5.75 2.68 16.44
CA PHE A 77 -5.49 3.53 15.27
C PHE A 77 -6.05 4.93 15.48
N ARG A 78 -5.39 5.90 14.87
CA ARG A 78 -5.85 7.29 14.85
C ARG A 78 -7.16 7.42 14.08
N LYS A 79 -8.03 8.35 14.51
CA LYS A 79 -9.38 8.52 13.93
C LYS A 79 -9.42 9.42 12.70
N ASP A 80 -8.35 10.17 12.44
CA ASP A 80 -8.27 11.18 11.38
C ASP A 80 -7.57 10.68 10.11
N ILE A 81 -7.56 9.35 9.89
CA ILE A 81 -6.95 8.73 8.72
C ILE A 81 -8.00 7.98 7.88
N ALA A 82 -7.95 8.17 6.57
CA ALA A 82 -8.85 7.52 5.64
C ALA A 82 -8.26 6.23 5.06
N ALA A 83 -9.12 5.22 4.85
CA ALA A 83 -8.71 3.96 4.23
C ALA A 83 -8.06 4.14 2.85
N ARG A 84 -8.53 5.11 2.06
CA ARG A 84 -7.94 5.47 0.76
C ARG A 84 -6.49 5.90 0.89
N ASP A 85 -6.18 6.72 1.89
CA ASP A 85 -4.83 7.25 2.07
C ASP A 85 -3.87 6.16 2.57
N VAL A 86 -4.34 5.26 3.42
CA VAL A 86 -3.58 4.07 3.83
C VAL A 86 -3.32 3.15 2.63
N TYR A 87 -4.35 2.90 1.80
CA TYR A 87 -4.17 2.14 0.55
C TYR A 87 -3.12 2.77 -0.36
N LEU A 88 -3.20 4.09 -0.58
CA LEU A 88 -2.25 4.81 -1.44
C LEU A 88 -0.83 4.75 -0.88
N LEU A 89 -0.65 4.85 0.43
CA LEU A 89 0.66 4.73 1.06
C LEU A 89 1.26 3.33 0.84
N ILE A 90 0.49 2.28 1.05
CA ILE A 90 0.94 0.89 0.85
C ILE A 90 1.26 0.66 -0.64
N ALA A 91 0.36 1.07 -1.53
CA ALA A 91 0.55 0.93 -2.97
C ALA A 91 1.74 1.74 -3.47
N ALA A 92 1.89 2.99 -3.05
CA ALA A 92 3.00 3.85 -3.45
C ALA A 92 4.35 3.25 -3.05
N THR A 93 4.50 2.77 -1.83
CA THR A 93 5.76 2.21 -1.34
C THR A 93 6.08 0.86 -1.98
N GLY A 94 5.08 0.00 -2.16
CA GLY A 94 5.25 -1.31 -2.78
C GLY A 94 5.49 -1.21 -4.30
N TYR A 95 4.65 -0.45 -4.99
CA TYR A 95 4.73 -0.28 -6.45
C TYR A 95 5.99 0.49 -6.87
N PHE A 96 6.32 1.60 -6.23
CA PHE A 96 7.48 2.41 -6.59
C PHE A 96 8.78 1.60 -6.55
N TYR A 97 8.97 0.84 -5.49
CA TYR A 97 10.15 -0.03 -5.34
C TYR A 97 10.25 -1.04 -6.49
N MET A 98 9.17 -1.77 -6.75
CA MET A 98 9.16 -2.81 -7.78
C MET A 98 9.18 -2.23 -9.19
N SER A 99 8.51 -1.12 -9.42
CA SER A 99 8.47 -0.45 -10.73
C SER A 99 9.83 0.11 -11.14
N ASN A 100 10.60 0.61 -10.18
CA ASN A 100 11.87 1.30 -10.41
C ASN A 100 13.10 0.49 -9.97
N ARG A 101 12.94 -0.77 -9.62
CA ARG A 101 14.01 -1.62 -9.04
C ARG A 101 15.29 -1.64 -9.86
N HIS A 102 15.22 -1.62 -11.19
CA HIS A 102 16.40 -1.66 -12.05
C HIS A 102 17.17 -0.33 -12.04
N THR A 103 16.47 0.79 -12.13
CA THR A 103 17.08 2.12 -12.09
C THR A 103 17.57 2.46 -10.68
N LEU A 104 16.81 2.11 -9.67
CA LEU A 104 17.21 2.31 -8.27
C LEU A 104 18.43 1.46 -7.91
N SER A 105 18.50 0.20 -8.36
CA SER A 105 19.68 -0.63 -8.15
C SER A 105 20.93 0.01 -8.74
N ALA A 106 20.83 0.58 -9.95
CA ALA A 106 21.93 1.29 -10.58
C ALA A 106 22.32 2.58 -9.82
N PHE A 107 21.35 3.36 -9.34
CA PHE A 107 21.62 4.61 -8.64
C PHE A 107 22.22 4.40 -7.25
N LEU A 108 21.78 3.36 -6.56
CA LEU A 108 22.25 3.06 -5.20
C LEU A 108 23.51 2.17 -5.18
N GLY A 109 23.85 1.54 -6.31
CA GLY A 109 24.94 0.57 -6.37
C GLY A 109 24.67 -0.71 -5.59
N GLU A 110 23.37 -1.08 -5.46
CA GLU A 110 22.89 -2.23 -4.71
C GLU A 110 21.93 -3.04 -5.58
N ASP A 111 21.91 -4.37 -5.41
CA ASP A 111 20.87 -5.21 -6.01
C ASP A 111 19.62 -5.23 -5.13
N LEU A 112 18.60 -4.50 -5.54
CA LEU A 112 17.32 -4.41 -4.82
C LEU A 112 16.39 -5.62 -5.02
N GLU A 113 16.78 -6.58 -5.85
CA GLU A 113 15.99 -7.80 -6.10
C GLU A 113 16.45 -9.00 -5.29
N THR A 114 17.48 -8.86 -4.45
CA THR A 114 17.89 -9.93 -3.56
C THR A 114 16.79 -10.25 -2.53
N PRO A 115 16.67 -11.52 -2.08
CA PRO A 115 15.70 -11.87 -1.04
C PRO A 115 15.83 -11.03 0.23
N GLU A 116 17.05 -10.68 0.62
CA GLU A 116 17.37 -9.86 1.79
C GLU A 116 16.87 -8.42 1.60
N ALA A 117 17.13 -7.81 0.45
CA ALA A 117 16.67 -6.46 0.14
C ALA A 117 15.13 -6.37 0.10
N LEU A 118 14.48 -7.35 -0.51
CA LEU A 118 13.01 -7.43 -0.58
C LEU A 118 12.38 -7.62 0.81
N ALA A 119 12.96 -8.48 1.65
CA ALA A 119 12.49 -8.71 3.01
C ALA A 119 12.69 -7.46 3.90
N HIS A 120 13.83 -6.81 3.75
CA HIS A 120 14.11 -5.55 4.45
C HIS A 120 13.09 -4.46 4.08
N TRP A 121 12.83 -4.28 2.79
CA TRP A 121 11.87 -3.29 2.33
C TRP A 121 10.44 -3.57 2.81
N GLU A 122 10.01 -4.84 2.74
CA GLU A 122 8.69 -5.23 3.27
C GLU A 122 8.57 -4.87 4.76
N SER A 123 9.58 -5.20 5.56
CA SER A 123 9.58 -4.86 6.99
C SER A 123 9.56 -3.37 7.23
N PHE A 124 10.30 -2.60 6.44
CA PHE A 124 10.34 -1.14 6.54
C PHE A 124 9.00 -0.51 6.17
N VAL A 125 8.33 -1.01 5.12
CA VAL A 125 6.99 -0.56 4.74
C VAL A 125 5.97 -0.86 5.83
N ILE A 126 6.00 -2.06 6.41
CA ILE A 126 5.13 -2.43 7.54
C ILE A 126 5.33 -1.46 8.70
N ASP A 127 6.55 -1.25 9.15
CA ASP A 127 6.86 -0.33 10.25
C ASP A 127 6.36 1.10 9.94
N THR A 128 6.59 1.57 8.72
CA THR A 128 6.19 2.92 8.29
C THR A 128 4.67 3.09 8.31
N VAL A 129 3.93 2.15 7.73
CA VAL A 129 2.45 2.21 7.70
C VAL A 129 1.88 2.08 9.11
N MET A 130 2.39 1.16 9.91
CA MET A 130 1.92 0.98 11.30
C MET A 130 2.14 2.24 12.15
N ARG A 131 3.25 2.94 11.97
CA ARG A 131 3.50 4.24 12.62
C ARG A 131 2.56 5.32 12.10
N ALA A 132 2.27 5.34 10.80
CA ALA A 132 1.38 6.33 10.20
C ALA A 132 -0.07 6.21 10.72
N VAL A 133 -0.53 5.01 11.03
CA VAL A 133 -1.89 4.78 11.55
C VAL A 133 -1.98 4.80 13.08
N ALA A 134 -0.84 4.74 13.79
CA ALA A 134 -0.80 4.74 15.24
C ALA A 134 -1.40 6.03 15.83
N PRO A 135 -2.02 5.97 17.00
CA PRO A 135 -2.42 7.16 17.74
C PRO A 135 -1.20 8.04 18.03
N GLY A 136 -1.34 9.32 17.80
CA GLY A 136 -0.26 10.28 18.00
C GLY A 136 -0.81 11.69 18.16
N PRO A 137 0.05 12.69 18.38
CA PRO A 137 -0.38 14.08 18.36
C PRO A 137 -1.06 14.39 17.04
N SER A 138 -2.20 15.11 17.10
CA SER A 138 -2.92 15.57 15.91
C SER A 138 -1.98 16.29 14.95
N MET A 139 -2.18 16.06 13.65
CA MET A 139 -1.45 16.80 12.61
C MET A 139 -1.54 18.30 12.87
N PRO A 140 -0.47 19.06 12.64
CA PRO A 140 -0.56 20.51 12.71
C PRO A 140 -1.69 21.00 11.79
N PRO A 141 -2.42 22.06 12.16
CA PRO A 141 -3.52 22.58 11.36
C PRO A 141 -3.03 22.85 9.94
N LYS A 142 -3.85 22.49 8.97
CA LYS A 142 -3.56 22.76 7.55
C LYS A 142 -3.18 24.22 7.41
N VAL A 143 -1.98 24.48 6.90
CA VAL A 143 -1.59 25.83 6.52
C VAL A 143 -2.64 26.35 5.54
N LYS A 144 -3.45 27.32 5.95
CA LYS A 144 -4.38 27.99 5.07
C LYS A 144 -3.54 28.82 4.10
N GLY A 145 -3.57 28.44 2.87
CA GLY A 145 -3.21 29.29 1.73
C GLY A 145 -1.70 29.41 1.47
N ALA A 146 -1.25 28.69 0.48
CA ALA A 146 -0.33 29.24 -0.51
C ALA A 146 -1.04 29.23 -1.86
#